data_394191f2d17d1801ab88be8e72ca41d2
#
_entry.id   394191f2d17d1801ab88be8e72ca41d2
#
_cell.length_a   1.000
_cell.length_b   1.000
_cell.length_c   1.000
_cell.angle_alpha   90.00
_cell.angle_beta   90.00
_cell.angle_gamma   90.00
#
_symmetry.space_group_name_H-M   'P 1'
#
loop_
_entity.id
_entity.type
_entity.pdbx_description
1 polymer ?
#
loop_
_entity_poly.entity_id
_entity_poly.type
_entity_poly.pdbx_seq_one_letter_code
_entity_poly.pdbx_strand_id
1 'polypeptide(L)'
;DEAGNVSEEATVTVTGKDTVAPDKPVINPVDEGDKTVSGTGEPNGTVTVTFPDGSTSTGKVDEDGNWTVNVPEGTTVKKGDKITATITDEAGNVSEEATVTV
;
A
#
# COMPACT_ATOMS: atom_id res chain seq x y z
N ASP A 1 33.00 23.98 -10.96
CA ASP A 1 33.17 24.43 -11.37
C ASP A 1 33.45 24.62 -11.68
N GLU A 2 33.91 25.02 -11.60
CA GLU A 2 34.11 25.37 -11.94
C GLU A 2 34.18 25.15 -12.41
N ALA A 3 34.83 25.23 -12.54
CA ALA A 3 34.63 25.10 -12.85
C ALA A 3 34.24 24.43 -12.87
N GLY A 4 34.29 24.49 -12.72
CA GLY A 4 33.61 24.09 -12.61
C GLY A 4 33.05 23.34 -12.45
N ASN A 5 33.11 23.45 -12.32
CA ASN A 5 32.29 23.02 -12.06
C ASN A 5 31.72 22.35 -11.78
N VAL A 6 31.87 22.22 -11.66
CA VAL A 6 30.96 21.81 -11.28
C VAL A 6 30.17 21.18 -11.03
N SER A 7 30.02 21.20 -10.94
CA SER A 7 28.94 20.85 -10.64
C SER A 7 28.10 20.46 -10.50
N GLU A 8 28.19 20.61 -10.37
CA GLU A 8 27.03 20.48 -10.16
C GLU A 8 26.30 19.78 -10.44
N GLU A 9 26.28 19.68 -10.43
CA GLU A 9 25.50 19.22 -10.52
C GLU A 9 24.90 18.37 -10.43
N ALA A 10 25.30 18.13 -10.50
CA ALA A 10 24.81 17.01 -10.44
C ALA A 10 23.82 16.52 -9.52
N THR A 11 23.57 17.06 -8.70
CA THR A 11 22.54 16.69 -7.79
C THR A 11 21.27 16.32 -8.44
N VAL A 12 21.19 16.53 -9.63
CA VAL A 12 20.04 16.16 -10.41
C VAL A 12 19.68 14.70 -10.25
N THR A 13 20.65 13.89 -9.98
CA THR A 13 20.39 12.46 -9.88
C THR A 13 19.37 12.13 -8.81
N VAL A 14 19.25 12.97 -7.84
CA VAL A 14 18.34 12.68 -6.76
C VAL A 14 16.89 12.75 -7.22
N THR A 15 16.63 13.50 -8.23
CA THR A 15 15.27 13.74 -8.62
C THR A 15 14.56 12.51 -9.16
N GLY A 16 15.29 11.53 -9.61
CA GLY A 16 14.65 10.34 -10.13
C GLY A 16 14.22 9.39 -9.03
N LYS A 17 14.56 9.66 -7.80
CA LYS A 17 14.29 8.76 -6.72
C LYS A 17 13.18 9.31 -5.85
N ASP A 18 12.14 8.53 -5.73
CA ASP A 18 11.02 8.89 -4.87
C ASP A 18 11.35 8.49 -3.45
N THR A 19 11.39 9.45 -2.54
CA THR A 19 11.64 9.18 -1.13
C THR A 19 10.41 9.46 -0.28
N VAL A 20 9.30 9.82 -0.89
CA VAL A 20 8.07 10.13 -0.17
C VAL A 20 7.19 8.89 -0.17
N ALA A 21 6.80 8.45 1.03
CA ALA A 21 5.90 7.31 1.14
C ALA A 21 4.53 7.68 0.60
N PRO A 22 3.81 6.71 0.01
CA PRO A 22 2.44 6.97 -0.43
C PRO A 22 1.53 7.23 0.76
N ASP A 23 0.39 7.87 0.50
CA ASP A 23 -0.63 8.02 1.54
C ASP A 23 -1.14 6.63 1.92
N LYS A 24 -1.59 6.50 3.17
CA LYS A 24 -2.15 5.22 3.59
C LYS A 24 -3.39 4.91 2.76
N PRO A 25 -3.64 3.62 2.51
CA PRO A 25 -4.79 3.22 1.70
C PRO A 25 -6.09 3.44 2.45
N VAL A 26 -7.18 3.45 1.69
CA VAL A 26 -8.52 3.39 2.27
C VAL A 26 -8.99 1.95 2.14
N ILE A 27 -9.53 1.39 3.21
CA ILE A 27 -10.12 0.06 3.20
C ILE A 27 -11.63 0.25 3.23
N ASN A 28 -12.33 -0.30 2.23
CA ASN A 28 -13.79 -0.23 2.22
C ASN A 28 -14.35 -1.08 3.36
N PRO A 29 -15.58 -0.81 3.81
CA PRO A 29 -16.17 -1.60 4.88
C PRO A 29 -16.11 -3.10 4.57
N VAL A 30 -15.79 -3.88 5.61
CA VAL A 30 -15.67 -5.33 5.49
C VAL A 30 -16.72 -5.94 6.39
N ASP A 31 -17.46 -6.90 5.86
CA ASP A 31 -18.50 -7.61 6.62
C ASP A 31 -18.01 -8.98 7.04
N GLU A 32 -18.62 -9.50 8.09
CA GLU A 32 -18.30 -10.82 8.57
C GLU A 32 -18.53 -11.85 7.44
N GLY A 33 -17.56 -12.72 7.25
CA GLY A 33 -17.66 -13.78 6.24
C GLY A 33 -17.25 -13.35 4.83
N ASP A 34 -16.83 -12.10 4.65
CA ASP A 34 -16.38 -11.64 3.33
C ASP A 34 -15.19 -12.46 2.86
N LYS A 35 -15.15 -12.68 1.56
CA LYS A 35 -14.05 -13.42 0.93
C LYS A 35 -13.04 -12.51 0.26
N THR A 36 -13.33 -11.22 0.16
CA THR A 36 -12.43 -10.23 -0.44
C THR A 36 -12.42 -8.97 0.41
N VAL A 37 -11.32 -8.24 0.29
CA VAL A 37 -11.18 -6.92 0.91
C VAL A 37 -10.78 -5.98 -0.21
N SER A 38 -11.39 -4.82 -0.26
CA SER A 38 -11.13 -3.86 -1.32
C SER A 38 -10.93 -2.47 -0.76
N GLY A 39 -10.47 -1.58 -1.60
CA GLY A 39 -10.28 -0.20 -1.19
C GLY A 39 -9.66 0.63 -2.29
N THR A 40 -9.09 1.75 -1.90
CA THR A 40 -8.43 2.66 -2.82
C THR A 40 -7.05 3.01 -2.31
N GLY A 41 -6.21 3.52 -3.20
CA GLY A 41 -4.87 3.92 -2.84
C GLY A 41 -4.12 4.46 -4.03
N GLU A 42 -2.81 4.60 -3.86
CA GLU A 42 -1.97 5.16 -4.91
C GLU A 42 -1.92 4.21 -6.11
N PRO A 43 -2.23 4.71 -7.31
CA PRO A 43 -2.16 3.87 -8.51
C PRO A 43 -0.79 3.23 -8.67
N ASN A 44 -0.78 2.00 -9.15
CA ASN A 44 0.43 1.21 -9.41
C ASN A 44 1.19 0.78 -8.17
N GLY A 45 0.72 1.12 -6.97
CA GLY A 45 1.31 0.62 -5.75
C GLY A 45 0.92 -0.83 -5.51
N THR A 46 1.55 -1.43 -4.51
CA THR A 46 1.22 -2.78 -4.06
C THR A 46 0.62 -2.68 -2.68
N VAL A 47 -0.60 -3.17 -2.51
CA VAL A 47 -1.25 -3.18 -1.21
C VAL A 47 -0.94 -4.50 -0.52
N THR A 48 -0.66 -4.43 0.78
CA THR A 48 -0.48 -5.61 1.63
C THR A 48 -1.52 -5.51 2.73
N VAL A 49 -2.37 -6.51 2.80
CA VAL A 49 -3.44 -6.57 3.80
C VAL A 49 -3.09 -7.65 4.82
N THR A 50 -3.17 -7.32 6.10
CA THR A 50 -2.87 -8.25 7.18
C THR A 50 -4.15 -8.55 7.93
N PHE A 51 -4.39 -9.83 8.16
CA PHE A 51 -5.58 -10.34 8.83
C PHE A 51 -5.26 -10.69 10.28
N PRO A 52 -6.30 -10.82 11.13
CA PRO A 52 -6.07 -11.03 12.57
C PRO A 52 -5.25 -12.26 12.92
N ASP A 53 -5.26 -13.29 12.08
CA ASP A 53 -4.49 -14.50 12.33
C ASP A 53 -3.03 -14.37 11.88
N GLY A 54 -2.64 -13.19 11.39
CA GLY A 54 -1.29 -12.93 10.91
C GLY A 54 -1.06 -13.24 9.45
N SER A 55 -2.06 -13.81 8.76
CA SER A 55 -1.92 -14.06 7.34
C SER A 55 -2.02 -12.75 6.56
N THR A 56 -1.45 -12.74 5.35
CA THR A 56 -1.43 -11.54 4.52
C THR A 56 -1.87 -11.89 3.11
N SER A 57 -2.39 -10.86 2.43
CA SER A 57 -2.68 -10.92 1.01
C SER A 57 -2.15 -9.66 0.36
N THR A 58 -1.72 -9.78 -0.89
CA THR A 58 -1.20 -8.64 -1.64
C THR A 58 -1.97 -8.47 -2.93
N GLY A 59 -1.99 -7.26 -3.43
CA GLY A 59 -2.62 -6.95 -4.71
C GLY A 59 -2.06 -5.66 -5.25
N LYS A 60 -2.34 -5.41 -6.53
CA LYS A 60 -1.92 -4.18 -7.17
C LYS A 60 -3.05 -3.19 -7.17
N VAL A 61 -2.70 -1.92 -6.97
CA VAL A 61 -3.66 -0.83 -7.14
C VAL A 61 -3.69 -0.52 -8.63
N ASP A 62 -4.89 -0.47 -9.22
CA ASP A 62 -5.02 -0.23 -10.64
C ASP A 62 -4.85 1.26 -10.97
N GLU A 63 -4.99 1.60 -12.25
CA GLU A 63 -4.78 2.96 -12.70
C GLU A 63 -5.81 3.93 -12.14
N ASP A 64 -6.97 3.42 -11.77
CA ASP A 64 -8.02 4.25 -11.18
C ASP A 64 -7.88 4.39 -9.68
N GLY A 65 -6.89 3.73 -9.09
CA GLY A 65 -6.66 3.80 -7.66
C GLY A 65 -7.46 2.80 -6.85
N ASN A 66 -7.97 1.76 -7.47
CA ASN A 66 -8.76 0.73 -6.78
C ASN A 66 -7.95 -0.53 -6.60
N TRP A 67 -8.18 -1.23 -5.49
CA TRP A 67 -7.52 -2.51 -5.24
C TRP A 67 -8.49 -3.49 -4.61
N THR A 68 -8.23 -4.77 -4.83
CA THR A 68 -9.00 -5.87 -4.23
C THR A 68 -8.04 -7.01 -3.96
N VAL A 69 -8.14 -7.60 -2.77
CA VAL A 69 -7.36 -8.79 -2.42
C VAL A 69 -8.31 -9.85 -1.90
N ASN A 70 -7.89 -11.10 -1.99
CA ASN A 70 -8.68 -12.21 -1.48
C ASN A 70 -8.34 -12.46 -0.01
N VAL A 71 -9.34 -12.84 0.78
CA VAL A 71 -9.10 -13.34 2.12
C VAL A 71 -8.44 -14.71 1.96
N PRO A 72 -7.30 -14.95 2.62
CA PRO A 72 -6.60 -16.22 2.44
C PRO A 72 -7.48 -17.40 2.81
N GLU A 73 -7.29 -18.51 2.11
CA GLU A 73 -7.99 -19.74 2.43
C GLU A 73 -7.64 -20.15 3.86
N GLY A 74 -8.64 -20.53 4.62
CA GLY A 74 -8.42 -20.90 6.01
C GLY A 74 -8.55 -19.73 6.97
N THR A 75 -8.65 -18.50 6.47
CA THR A 75 -8.85 -17.32 7.30
C THR A 75 -10.33 -16.96 7.26
N THR A 76 -10.91 -16.73 8.43
CA THR A 76 -12.31 -16.31 8.55
C THR A 76 -12.35 -14.92 9.12
N VAL A 77 -13.09 -14.04 8.48
CA VAL A 77 -13.29 -12.68 8.92
C VAL A 77 -14.51 -12.64 9.83
N LYS A 78 -14.33 -12.14 11.04
CA LYS A 78 -15.39 -12.13 12.05
C LYS A 78 -15.65 -10.72 12.52
N LYS A 79 -16.87 -10.47 12.96
CA LYS A 79 -17.23 -9.18 13.52
C LYS A 79 -16.28 -8.80 14.65
N GLY A 80 -15.79 -7.57 14.60
CA GLY A 80 -14.85 -7.06 15.60
C GLY A 80 -13.39 -7.24 15.24
N ASP A 81 -13.10 -8.03 14.22
CA ASP A 81 -11.72 -8.22 13.79
C ASP A 81 -11.17 -6.94 13.19
N LYS A 82 -9.87 -6.73 13.36
CA LYS A 82 -9.19 -5.60 12.76
C LYS A 82 -8.36 -6.08 11.59
N ILE A 83 -8.49 -5.37 10.48
CA ILE A 83 -7.75 -5.65 9.25
C ILE A 83 -6.94 -4.42 8.94
N THR A 84 -5.65 -4.61 8.64
CA THR A 84 -4.77 -3.50 8.33
C THR A 84 -4.25 -3.61 6.92
N ALA A 85 -3.87 -2.48 6.34
CA ALA A 85 -3.34 -2.45 5.00
C ALA A 85 -2.28 -1.36 4.87
N THR A 86 -1.27 -1.64 4.07
CA THR A 86 -0.26 -0.66 3.70
C THR A 86 -0.10 -0.70 2.19
N ILE A 87 0.44 0.38 1.63
CA ILE A 87 0.78 0.42 0.22
C ILE A 87 2.28 0.67 0.10
N THR A 88 2.91 -0.09 -0.78
CA THR A 88 4.32 0.10 -1.13
C THR A 88 4.36 0.64 -2.54
N ASP A 89 5.05 1.76 -2.76
CA ASP A 89 5.17 2.32 -4.10
C ASP A 89 6.27 1.62 -4.89
N GLU A 90 6.44 2.04 -6.15
CA GLU A 90 7.41 1.38 -7.01
C GLU A 90 8.84 1.62 -6.56
N ALA A 91 9.08 2.67 -5.79
CA ALA A 91 10.40 2.97 -5.26
C ALA A 91 10.69 2.24 -3.95
N GLY A 92 9.73 1.50 -3.43
CA GLY A 92 9.92 0.72 -2.21
C GLY A 92 9.51 1.45 -0.93
N ASN A 93 8.90 2.63 -1.05
CA ASN A 93 8.44 3.36 0.14
C ASN A 93 7.11 2.78 0.60
N VAL A 94 6.95 2.62 1.91
CA VAL A 94 5.77 1.99 2.50
C VAL A 94 4.95 3.05 3.23
N SER A 95 3.64 3.05 3.00
CA SER A 95 2.73 3.97 3.66
C SER A 95 2.52 3.61 5.13
N GLU A 96 1.86 4.53 5.84
CA GLU A 96 1.36 4.20 7.17
C GLU A 96 0.21 3.21 7.03
N GLU A 97 -0.10 2.50 8.12
CA GLU A 97 -1.16 1.51 8.11
C GLU A 97 -2.53 2.18 8.15
N ALA A 98 -3.44 1.64 7.34
CA ALA A 98 -4.86 1.90 7.51
C ALA A 98 -5.46 0.71 8.24
N THR A 99 -6.49 0.94 9.03
CA THR A 99 -7.15 -0.12 9.80
C THR A 99 -8.65 0.01 9.64
N VAL A 100 -9.30 -1.15 9.49
CA VAL A 100 -10.76 -1.20 9.52
C VAL A 100 -11.16 -2.28 10.51
N THR A 101 -12.28 -2.07 11.18
CA THR A 101 -12.85 -3.06 12.09
C THR A 101 -14.08 -3.67 11.40
N VAL A 102 -14.10 -4.98 11.36
CA VAL A 102 -15.19 -5.72 10.72
C VAL A 102 -16.49 -5.57 11.50
#